data_7af38fef1ecc9d9a41597185872b31ed
#
_entry.id   7af38fef1ecc9d9a41597185872b31ed
#
_cell.length_a   1.000
_cell.length_b   1.000
_cell.length_c   1.000
_cell.angle_alpha   90.00
_cell.angle_beta   90.00
_cell.angle_gamma   90.00
#
_symmetry.space_group_name_H-M   'P 1'
#
loop_
_entity.id
_entity.type
_entity.pdbx_description
1 polymer ?
#
loop_
_entity_poly.entity_id
_entity_poly.type
_entity_poly.pdbx_seq_one_letter_code
_entity_poly.pdbx_strand_id
1 'polypeptide(L)'
;CSSDLIRCATAEADDIIARWIALHPQDEHTIVSSDTDFVQLLAPNVNQYNGITDELLTLEGIFDAKGKPVNDKKTKQPKTIPDPAWLLVEKCMRGDTSDNVFSAYPGVREKGTKNKVGLREAFADRDRKGYNWNNLMLQRWSDHNGTEHRVLDDYERNRTLIDLTAQPSEVKTVVDGCIREQVSHKDVGQVGVHFMRFCGKYELTKLSENAEQISRWLNETYKGVLDDISETSSRESVLDTQEG
;
A
#
# COMPACT_ATOMS: atom_id res chain seq x y z
N CYS A 1 -13.12 -3.25 15.68
CA CYS A 1 -13.06 -3.47 14.26
C CYS A 1 -14.48 -3.32 13.72
N SER A 2 -14.86 -2.13 13.34
CA SER A 2 -15.94 -2.05 12.40
C SER A 2 -15.48 -2.96 11.25
N SER A 3 -16.30 -3.89 10.84
CA SER A 3 -16.06 -4.64 9.64
C SER A 3 -16.23 -3.67 8.47
N ASP A 4 -15.30 -2.74 8.34
CA ASP A 4 -15.29 -1.76 7.29
C ASP A 4 -14.88 -2.46 6.01
N LEU A 5 -15.82 -3.23 5.48
CA LEU A 5 -15.69 -3.79 4.15
C LEU A 5 -15.96 -2.66 3.15
N ILE A 6 -14.90 -2.04 2.69
CA ILE A 6 -14.99 -1.01 1.66
C ILE A 6 -14.96 -1.68 0.30
N ARG A 7 -15.95 -1.38 -0.53
CA ARG A 7 -16.05 -1.84 -1.90
C ARG A 7 -16.21 -0.68 -2.86
N CYS A 8 -15.31 -0.58 -3.81
CA CYS A 8 -15.40 0.33 -4.94
C CYS A 8 -15.50 -0.48 -6.24
N ALA A 9 -16.49 -0.20 -7.08
CA ALA A 9 -16.71 -0.96 -8.30
C ALA A 9 -15.72 -0.63 -9.42
N THR A 10 -15.04 0.50 -9.30
CA THR A 10 -14.16 1.09 -10.34
C THR A 10 -12.70 1.21 -9.90
N ALA A 11 -12.35 0.62 -8.76
CA ALA A 11 -10.99 0.63 -8.24
C ALA A 11 -10.62 -0.75 -7.68
N GLU A 12 -9.34 -1.05 -7.65
CA GLU A 12 -8.80 -2.26 -7.06
C GLU A 12 -8.65 -2.11 -5.53
N ALA A 13 -8.45 -3.23 -4.83
CA ALA A 13 -8.25 -3.20 -3.37
C ALA A 13 -7.03 -2.36 -2.97
N ASP A 14 -5.98 -2.40 -3.78
CA ASP A 14 -4.72 -1.70 -3.56
C ASP A 14 -4.90 -0.19 -3.61
N ASP A 15 -5.74 0.29 -4.53
CA ASP A 15 -6.14 1.70 -4.60
C ASP A 15 -6.83 2.16 -3.32
N ILE A 16 -7.74 1.34 -2.80
CA ILE A 16 -8.49 1.64 -1.59
C ILE A 16 -7.55 1.69 -0.38
N ILE A 17 -6.63 0.73 -0.26
CA ILE A 17 -5.63 0.68 0.82
C ILE A 17 -4.74 1.92 0.78
N ALA A 18 -4.21 2.27 -0.39
CA ALA A 18 -3.36 3.44 -0.56
C ALA A 18 -4.12 4.75 -0.22
N ARG A 19 -5.38 4.86 -0.63
CA ARG A 19 -6.21 6.03 -0.31
C ARG A 19 -6.58 6.09 1.18
N TRP A 20 -6.86 4.93 1.80
CA TRP A 20 -7.09 4.87 3.24
C TRP A 20 -5.90 5.42 4.02
N ILE A 21 -4.70 4.95 3.75
CA ILE A 21 -3.47 5.43 4.39
C ILE A 21 -3.29 6.94 4.17
N ALA A 22 -3.51 7.42 2.94
CA ALA A 22 -3.37 8.83 2.61
C ALA A 22 -4.41 9.74 3.31
N LEU A 23 -5.60 9.22 3.62
CA LEU A 23 -6.65 9.94 4.34
C LEU A 23 -6.44 9.93 5.87
N HIS A 24 -5.65 8.99 6.39
CA HIS A 24 -5.37 8.81 7.81
C HIS A 24 -3.85 8.88 8.11
N PRO A 25 -3.16 9.98 7.78
CA PRO A 25 -1.69 10.04 7.83
C PRO A 25 -1.12 10.03 9.25
N GLN A 26 -1.95 10.21 10.27
CA GLN A 26 -1.53 10.22 11.67
C GLN A 26 -1.66 8.85 12.34
N ASP A 27 -2.35 7.92 11.67
CA ASP A 27 -2.62 6.60 12.22
C ASP A 27 -1.46 5.63 11.94
N GLU A 28 -1.31 4.62 12.80
CA GLU A 28 -0.44 3.49 12.56
C GLU A 28 -1.15 2.47 11.67
N HIS A 29 -0.52 2.06 10.58
CA HIS A 29 -1.08 1.14 9.62
C HIS A 29 -0.28 -0.16 9.53
N THR A 30 -0.98 -1.28 9.54
CA THR A 30 -0.41 -2.59 9.20
C THR A 30 -1.19 -3.22 8.04
N ILE A 31 -0.57 -3.26 6.87
CA ILE A 31 -1.14 -3.92 5.69
C ILE A 31 -0.92 -5.43 5.83
N VAL A 32 -1.99 -6.20 5.86
CA VAL A 32 -1.91 -7.67 5.91
C VAL A 32 -2.03 -8.22 4.48
N SER A 33 -0.88 -8.45 3.86
CA SER A 33 -0.80 -8.94 2.48
C SER A 33 0.55 -9.59 2.19
N SER A 34 0.58 -10.55 1.28
CA SER A 34 1.82 -11.11 0.71
C SER A 34 2.26 -10.40 -0.56
N ASP A 35 1.47 -9.43 -1.05
CA ASP A 35 1.76 -8.69 -2.26
C ASP A 35 2.95 -7.74 -2.06
N THR A 36 3.91 -7.79 -2.97
CA THR A 36 5.12 -6.96 -2.92
C THR A 36 4.87 -5.51 -3.36
N ASP A 37 3.73 -5.23 -3.97
CA ASP A 37 3.39 -3.89 -4.43
C ASP A 37 3.15 -2.93 -3.29
N PHE A 38 2.70 -3.42 -2.15
CA PHE A 38 2.54 -2.61 -0.94
C PHE A 38 3.86 -2.13 -0.32
N VAL A 39 5.00 -2.68 -0.71
CA VAL A 39 6.31 -2.18 -0.26
C VAL A 39 6.51 -0.71 -0.63
N GLN A 40 5.89 -0.23 -1.71
CA GLN A 40 5.93 1.18 -2.09
C GLN A 40 5.22 2.11 -1.09
N LEU A 41 4.32 1.58 -0.25
CA LEU A 41 3.56 2.34 0.74
C LEU A 41 4.24 2.36 2.13
N LEU A 42 5.34 1.62 2.32
CA LEU A 42 6.02 1.58 3.62
C LEU A 42 6.50 2.98 4.03
N ALA A 43 6.18 3.34 5.24
CA ALA A 43 6.48 4.63 5.86
C ALA A 43 6.77 4.41 7.35
N PRO A 44 7.24 5.43 8.10
CA PRO A 44 7.46 5.27 9.55
C PRO A 44 6.23 4.76 10.32
N ASN A 45 5.04 5.09 9.85
CA ASN A 45 3.76 4.66 10.42
C ASN A 45 3.02 3.61 9.57
N VAL A 46 3.65 3.03 8.55
CA VAL A 46 3.05 2.04 7.67
C VAL A 46 3.96 0.81 7.56
N ASN A 47 3.46 -0.33 8.00
CA ASN A 47 4.14 -1.61 7.93
C ASN A 47 3.32 -2.60 7.10
N GLN A 48 3.97 -3.67 6.62
CA GLN A 48 3.30 -4.77 5.95
C GLN A 48 3.57 -6.09 6.69
N TYR A 49 2.53 -6.84 7.00
CA TYR A 49 2.63 -8.18 7.55
C TYR A 49 2.32 -9.22 6.46
N ASN A 50 3.30 -10.08 6.18
CA ASN A 50 3.13 -11.19 5.26
C ASN A 50 2.73 -12.45 6.04
N GLY A 51 1.44 -12.79 6.01
CA GLY A 51 0.90 -13.96 6.73
C GLY A 51 1.34 -15.31 6.16
N ILE A 52 1.96 -15.37 4.96
CA ILE A 52 2.48 -16.62 4.38
C ILE A 52 3.84 -16.95 4.99
N THR A 53 4.70 -15.94 5.12
CA THR A 53 6.07 -16.10 5.66
C THR A 53 6.16 -15.81 7.14
N ASP A 54 5.09 -15.28 7.75
CA ASP A 54 5.04 -14.81 9.13
C ASP A 54 6.13 -13.73 9.41
N GLU A 55 6.25 -12.79 8.47
CA GLU A 55 7.26 -11.73 8.49
C GLU A 55 6.59 -10.35 8.50
N LEU A 56 7.10 -9.44 9.33
CA LEU A 56 6.74 -8.02 9.35
C LEU A 56 7.79 -7.23 8.56
N LEU A 57 7.33 -6.51 7.54
CA LEU A 57 8.15 -5.65 6.68
C LEU A 57 7.98 -4.20 7.15
N THR A 58 9.08 -3.53 7.45
CA THR A 58 9.15 -2.13 7.87
C THR A 58 10.26 -1.41 7.11
N LEU A 59 10.34 -0.09 7.16
CA LEU A 59 11.48 0.65 6.57
C LEU A 59 12.84 0.24 7.17
N GLU A 60 12.86 -0.29 8.39
CA GLU A 60 14.08 -0.69 9.10
C GLU A 60 14.57 -2.09 8.69
N GLY A 61 13.67 -2.92 8.14
CA GLY A 61 13.99 -4.28 7.73
C GLY A 61 12.82 -5.25 7.82
N ILE A 62 13.16 -6.53 7.85
CA ILE A 62 12.20 -7.63 7.92
C ILE A 62 12.38 -8.36 9.25
N PHE A 63 11.28 -8.53 9.98
CA PHE A 63 11.26 -9.13 11.31
C PHE A 63 10.35 -10.36 11.36
N ASP A 64 10.69 -11.34 12.20
CA ASP A 64 9.84 -12.50 12.48
C ASP A 64 8.75 -12.15 13.52
N ALA A 65 7.85 -13.09 13.78
CA ALA A 65 6.76 -12.94 14.77
C ALA A 65 7.26 -12.66 16.22
N LYS A 66 8.55 -12.83 16.48
CA LYS A 66 9.18 -12.53 17.78
C LYS A 66 9.90 -11.18 17.78
N GLY A 67 9.78 -10.41 16.71
CA GLY A 67 10.47 -9.13 16.53
C GLY A 67 11.98 -9.26 16.29
N LYS A 68 12.47 -10.44 15.88
CA LYS A 68 13.89 -10.63 15.54
C LYS A 68 14.13 -10.40 14.06
N PRO A 69 15.23 -9.75 13.67
CA PRO A 69 15.58 -9.56 12.27
C PRO A 69 15.69 -10.91 11.54
N VAL A 70 15.04 -11.01 10.41
CA VAL A 70 15.14 -12.17 9.52
C VAL A 70 16.41 -12.07 8.71
N ASN A 71 17.26 -13.09 8.76
CA ASN A 71 18.54 -13.10 8.04
C ASN A 71 18.39 -13.72 6.65
N ASP A 72 19.11 -13.18 5.69
CA ASP A 72 19.28 -13.80 4.39
C ASP A 72 20.03 -15.13 4.52
N LYS A 73 19.52 -16.17 3.87
CA LYS A 73 20.06 -17.55 3.99
C LYS A 73 21.50 -17.70 3.48
N LYS A 74 21.88 -16.86 2.50
CA LYS A 74 23.21 -16.93 1.85
C LYS A 74 24.22 -16.04 2.55
N THR A 75 23.86 -14.77 2.78
CA THR A 75 24.77 -13.77 3.34
C THR A 75 24.84 -13.79 4.86
N LYS A 76 23.84 -14.42 5.52
CA LYS A 76 23.65 -14.40 6.99
C LYS A 76 23.47 -13.01 7.60
N GLN A 77 23.31 -12.00 6.77
CA GLN A 77 23.01 -10.63 7.20
C GLN A 77 21.50 -10.41 7.33
N PRO A 78 21.04 -9.48 8.15
CA PRO A 78 19.64 -9.09 8.21
C PRO A 78 19.13 -8.73 6.81
N LYS A 79 17.96 -9.25 6.45
CA LYS A 79 17.28 -8.86 5.22
C LYS A 79 16.86 -7.39 5.33
N THR A 80 17.21 -6.62 4.33
CA THR A 80 16.76 -5.24 4.17
C THR A 80 15.71 -5.17 3.09
N ILE A 81 14.80 -4.23 3.24
CA ILE A 81 13.88 -3.88 2.16
C ILE A 81 14.61 -2.94 1.21
N PRO A 82 14.55 -3.19 -0.10
CA PRO A 82 15.02 -2.21 -1.07
C PRO A 82 14.27 -0.88 -0.88
N ASP A 83 14.94 0.23 -1.18
CA ASP A 83 14.30 1.55 -1.17
C ASP A 83 12.96 1.50 -1.93
N PRO A 84 11.81 1.80 -1.29
CA PRO A 84 10.50 1.76 -1.93
C PRO A 84 10.42 2.63 -3.20
N ALA A 85 11.06 3.80 -3.19
CA ALA A 85 11.12 4.67 -4.36
C ALA A 85 11.94 4.04 -5.50
N TRP A 86 13.01 3.30 -5.18
CA TRP A 86 13.76 2.55 -6.19
C TRP A 86 12.93 1.45 -6.81
N LEU A 87 12.24 0.63 -5.99
CA LEU A 87 11.39 -0.46 -6.47
C LEU A 87 10.30 0.07 -7.41
N LEU A 88 9.66 1.16 -7.06
CA LEU A 88 8.63 1.78 -7.88
C LEU A 88 9.19 2.23 -9.23
N VAL A 89 10.32 2.97 -9.24
CA VAL A 89 10.95 3.42 -10.50
C VAL A 89 11.42 2.25 -11.35
N GLU A 90 11.99 1.22 -10.72
CA GLU A 90 12.43 0.01 -11.41
C GLU A 90 11.23 -0.71 -12.05
N LYS A 91 10.12 -0.86 -11.32
CA LYS A 91 8.90 -1.50 -11.79
C LYS A 91 8.24 -0.69 -12.92
N CYS A 92 8.12 0.62 -12.78
CA CYS A 92 7.61 1.49 -13.85
C CYS A 92 8.47 1.41 -15.13
N MET A 93 9.79 1.25 -14.98
CA MET A 93 10.69 1.17 -16.13
C MET A 93 10.69 -0.22 -16.79
N ARG A 94 10.71 -1.29 -16.00
CA ARG A 94 10.76 -2.67 -16.50
C ARG A 94 9.39 -3.24 -16.87
N GLY A 95 8.32 -2.63 -16.38
CA GLY A 95 6.97 -3.15 -16.45
C GLY A 95 6.70 -4.23 -15.40
N ASP A 96 5.49 -4.74 -15.42
CA ASP A 96 5.00 -5.83 -14.58
C ASP A 96 4.27 -6.87 -15.43
N THR A 97 4.84 -8.05 -15.56
CA THR A 97 4.24 -9.12 -16.36
C THR A 97 3.02 -9.75 -15.70
N SER A 98 2.89 -9.69 -14.36
CA SER A 98 1.71 -10.18 -13.66
C SER A 98 0.47 -9.36 -13.98
N ASP A 99 0.65 -8.05 -14.15
CA ASP A 99 -0.42 -7.09 -14.42
C ASP A 99 -0.50 -6.66 -15.90
N ASN A 100 0.21 -7.37 -16.79
CA ASN A 100 0.31 -7.04 -18.22
C ASN A 100 0.82 -5.62 -18.52
N VAL A 101 1.63 -5.07 -17.63
CA VAL A 101 2.28 -3.77 -17.85
C VAL A 101 3.59 -3.97 -18.58
N PHE A 102 3.69 -3.44 -19.80
CA PHE A 102 4.89 -3.57 -20.64
C PHE A 102 6.01 -2.66 -20.15
N SER A 103 7.26 -3.10 -20.40
CA SER A 103 8.45 -2.29 -20.12
C SER A 103 8.41 -0.94 -20.86
N ALA A 104 8.70 0.14 -20.16
CA ALA A 104 8.88 1.45 -20.77
C ALA A 104 10.16 1.54 -21.61
N TYR A 105 11.17 0.75 -21.27
CA TYR A 105 12.40 0.64 -22.04
C TYR A 105 12.95 -0.80 -22.01
N PRO A 106 12.60 -1.63 -23.00
CA PRO A 106 13.07 -3.01 -23.09
C PRO A 106 14.59 -3.08 -23.09
N GLY A 107 15.15 -3.95 -22.26
CA GLY A 107 16.60 -4.11 -22.16
C GLY A 107 17.34 -3.01 -21.40
N VAL A 108 16.62 -2.14 -20.65
CA VAL A 108 17.25 -1.18 -19.73
C VAL A 108 18.17 -1.90 -18.76
N ARG A 109 19.38 -1.42 -18.57
CA ARG A 109 20.36 -1.97 -17.64
C ARG A 109 20.21 -1.31 -16.28
N GLU A 110 20.42 -2.08 -15.22
CA GLU A 110 20.42 -1.54 -13.86
C GLU A 110 21.56 -0.52 -13.68
N LYS A 111 22.77 -0.89 -14.07
CA LYS A 111 23.95 -0.01 -14.06
C LYS A 111 24.36 0.36 -15.46
N GLY A 112 24.73 1.61 -15.63
CA GLY A 112 25.23 2.14 -16.89
C GLY A 112 26.58 1.56 -17.32
N THR A 113 27.00 2.00 -18.48
CA THR A 113 28.33 1.75 -19.04
C THR A 113 29.00 3.07 -19.35
N LYS A 114 30.26 3.06 -19.82
CA LYS A 114 30.96 4.29 -20.21
C LYS A 114 30.13 5.19 -21.17
N ASN A 115 29.28 4.58 -22.01
CA ASN A 115 28.56 5.27 -23.07
C ASN A 115 27.03 5.24 -22.93
N LYS A 116 26.48 4.57 -21.90
CA LYS A 116 25.02 4.46 -21.70
C LYS A 116 24.70 4.60 -20.23
N VAL A 117 23.72 5.45 -19.94
CA VAL A 117 23.15 5.63 -18.61
C VAL A 117 22.35 4.38 -18.23
N GLY A 118 22.51 3.91 -17.00
CA GLY A 118 21.68 2.87 -16.41
C GLY A 118 20.59 3.45 -15.52
N LEU A 119 19.74 2.56 -15.04
CA LEU A 119 18.60 2.96 -14.22
C LEU A 119 19.04 3.51 -12.86
N ARG A 120 20.13 2.99 -12.26
CA ARG A 120 20.67 3.48 -10.98
C ARG A 120 21.15 4.92 -11.07
N GLU A 121 21.88 5.24 -12.14
CA GLU A 121 22.37 6.59 -12.36
C GLU A 121 21.22 7.57 -12.63
N ALA A 122 20.21 7.14 -13.41
CA ALA A 122 19.02 7.94 -13.64
C ALA A 122 18.21 8.15 -12.37
N PHE A 123 18.04 7.11 -11.57
CA PHE A 123 17.33 7.19 -10.29
C PHE A 123 18.00 8.18 -9.31
N ALA A 124 19.33 8.20 -9.26
CA ALA A 124 20.08 9.05 -8.35
C ALA A 124 19.88 10.55 -8.60
N ASP A 125 19.53 10.96 -9.81
CA ASP A 125 19.29 12.38 -10.14
C ASP A 125 17.84 12.69 -10.59
N ARG A 126 16.90 11.77 -10.35
CA ARG A 126 15.48 11.88 -10.76
C ARG A 126 14.79 13.12 -10.20
N ASP A 127 15.03 13.44 -8.94
CA ASP A 127 14.34 14.52 -8.24
C ASP A 127 14.70 15.90 -8.82
N ARG A 128 15.92 16.01 -9.32
CA ARG A 128 16.42 17.23 -10.00
C ARG A 128 16.18 17.20 -11.51
N LYS A 129 15.63 16.11 -12.04
CA LYS A 129 15.55 15.81 -13.48
C LYS A 129 16.89 16.07 -14.16
N GLY A 130 17.96 15.54 -13.56
CA GLY A 130 19.34 15.77 -13.95
C GLY A 130 19.68 15.12 -15.29
N TYR A 131 20.98 15.19 -15.66
CA TYR A 131 21.47 14.71 -16.95
C TYR A 131 21.15 13.22 -17.19
N ASN A 132 21.40 12.35 -16.19
CA ASN A 132 21.18 10.92 -16.34
C ASN A 132 19.69 10.57 -16.48
N TRP A 133 18.82 11.21 -15.67
CA TRP A 133 17.38 11.05 -15.78
C TRP A 133 16.89 11.44 -17.15
N ASN A 134 17.22 12.66 -17.60
CA ASN A 134 16.80 13.14 -18.91
C ASN A 134 17.38 12.31 -20.06
N ASN A 135 18.64 11.88 -19.96
CA ASN A 135 19.26 11.02 -20.97
C ASN A 135 18.48 9.70 -21.14
N LEU A 136 18.05 9.07 -20.03
CA LEU A 136 17.26 7.85 -20.07
C LEU A 136 15.85 8.11 -20.59
N MET A 137 15.16 9.12 -20.09
CA MET A 137 13.75 9.39 -20.40
C MET A 137 13.53 9.92 -21.83
N LEU A 138 14.53 10.54 -22.43
CA LEU A 138 14.46 11.02 -23.82
C LEU A 138 14.81 9.95 -24.86
N GLN A 139 15.20 8.74 -24.43
CA GLN A 139 15.45 7.64 -25.37
C GLN A 139 14.17 7.27 -26.13
N ARG A 140 14.39 6.75 -27.34
CA ARG A 140 13.34 6.17 -28.17
C ARG A 140 13.71 4.75 -28.55
N TRP A 141 12.72 3.93 -28.74
CA TRP A 141 12.89 2.55 -29.18
C TRP A 141 11.71 2.15 -30.08
N SER A 142 11.90 1.14 -30.90
CA SER A 142 10.83 0.61 -31.75
C SER A 142 10.46 -0.79 -31.31
N ASP A 143 9.17 -1.08 -31.26
CA ASP A 143 8.65 -2.41 -30.96
C ASP A 143 8.79 -3.36 -32.18
N HIS A 144 8.34 -4.59 -32.04
CA HIS A 144 8.38 -5.59 -33.09
C HIS A 144 7.47 -5.28 -34.29
N ASN A 145 6.51 -4.38 -34.13
CA ASN A 145 5.62 -3.89 -35.20
C ASN A 145 6.19 -2.64 -35.90
N GLY A 146 7.33 -2.14 -35.43
CA GLY A 146 7.92 -0.90 -35.94
C GLY A 146 7.33 0.37 -35.35
N THR A 147 6.48 0.27 -34.30
CA THR A 147 5.95 1.44 -33.60
C THR A 147 7.03 2.10 -32.76
N GLU A 148 7.19 3.40 -32.94
CA GLU A 148 8.16 4.18 -32.16
C GLU A 148 7.58 4.56 -30.80
N HIS A 149 8.36 4.30 -29.75
CA HIS A 149 8.04 4.60 -28.36
C HIS A 149 9.04 5.59 -27.79
N ARG A 150 8.57 6.50 -26.94
CA ARG A 150 9.41 7.35 -26.12
C ARG A 150 9.38 6.85 -24.69
N VAL A 151 10.56 6.64 -24.10
CA VAL A 151 10.69 6.07 -22.77
C VAL A 151 9.91 6.85 -21.72
N LEU A 152 9.93 8.18 -21.76
CA LEU A 152 9.18 9.01 -20.82
C LEU A 152 7.67 8.75 -20.87
N ASP A 153 7.12 8.67 -22.07
CA ASP A 153 5.66 8.53 -22.25
C ASP A 153 5.19 7.15 -21.76
N ASP A 154 5.96 6.11 -22.05
CA ASP A 154 5.70 4.76 -21.54
C ASP A 154 5.94 4.64 -20.04
N TYR A 155 6.95 5.34 -19.49
CA TYR A 155 7.21 5.40 -18.07
C TYR A 155 6.06 6.07 -17.29
N GLU A 156 5.56 7.21 -17.76
CA GLU A 156 4.43 7.91 -17.13
C GLU A 156 3.13 7.11 -17.24
N ARG A 157 2.90 6.42 -18.34
CA ARG A 157 1.80 5.46 -18.47
C ARG A 157 1.91 4.35 -17.40
N ASN A 158 3.09 3.73 -17.31
CA ASN A 158 3.32 2.65 -16.34
C ASN A 158 3.20 3.17 -14.90
N ARG A 159 3.68 4.38 -14.63
CA ARG A 159 3.54 5.03 -13.34
C ARG A 159 2.07 5.20 -12.94
N THR A 160 1.21 5.61 -13.88
CA THR A 160 -0.23 5.75 -13.61
C THR A 160 -0.88 4.41 -13.23
N LEU A 161 -0.34 3.28 -13.73
CA LEU A 161 -0.86 1.93 -13.46
C LEU A 161 -0.26 1.29 -12.20
N ILE A 162 0.99 1.60 -11.86
CA ILE A 162 1.76 0.90 -10.82
C ILE A 162 1.87 1.72 -9.53
N ASP A 163 1.99 3.06 -9.65
CA ASP A 163 2.19 3.94 -8.48
C ASP A 163 0.85 4.17 -7.77
N LEU A 164 0.64 3.47 -6.68
CA LEU A 164 -0.57 3.55 -5.85
C LEU A 164 -0.82 4.96 -5.28
N THR A 165 0.17 5.85 -5.32
CA THR A 165 0.04 7.24 -4.89
C THR A 165 -0.27 8.21 -6.04
N ALA A 166 -0.02 7.80 -7.28
CA ALA A 166 -0.17 8.62 -8.49
C ALA A 166 -1.51 8.41 -9.23
N GLN A 167 -2.50 7.85 -8.56
CA GLN A 167 -3.83 7.65 -9.12
C GLN A 167 -4.41 8.96 -9.70
N PRO A 168 -5.13 8.90 -10.84
CA PRO A 168 -5.85 10.04 -11.39
C PRO A 168 -6.81 10.68 -10.39
N SER A 169 -7.03 11.99 -10.52
CA SER A 169 -7.90 12.75 -9.59
C SER A 169 -9.32 12.22 -9.53
N GLU A 170 -9.83 11.73 -10.66
CA GLU A 170 -11.16 11.15 -10.78
C GLU A 170 -11.26 9.86 -9.96
N VAL A 171 -10.24 8.99 -10.05
CA VAL A 171 -10.16 7.74 -9.28
C VAL A 171 -10.07 8.06 -7.79
N LYS A 172 -9.19 8.99 -7.39
CA LYS A 172 -9.08 9.43 -6.00
C LYS A 172 -10.42 9.91 -5.45
N THR A 173 -11.13 10.74 -6.20
CA THR A 173 -12.44 11.28 -5.77
C THR A 173 -13.46 10.17 -5.54
N VAL A 174 -13.53 9.19 -6.45
CA VAL A 174 -14.47 8.07 -6.34
C VAL A 174 -14.11 7.17 -5.16
N VAL A 175 -12.83 6.82 -5.00
CA VAL A 175 -12.38 5.96 -3.89
C VAL A 175 -12.57 6.64 -2.54
N ASP A 176 -12.22 7.94 -2.42
CA ASP A 176 -12.43 8.72 -1.21
C ASP A 176 -13.93 8.81 -0.84
N GLY A 177 -14.80 8.93 -1.84
CA GLY A 177 -16.25 8.86 -1.65
C GLY A 177 -16.69 7.50 -1.10
N CYS A 178 -16.23 6.41 -1.70
CA CYS A 178 -16.52 5.06 -1.24
C CYS A 178 -16.05 4.82 0.21
N ILE A 179 -14.85 5.33 0.56
CA ILE A 179 -14.33 5.22 1.92
C ILE A 179 -15.25 5.97 2.91
N ARG A 180 -15.57 7.23 2.65
CA ARG A 180 -16.39 8.06 3.55
C ARG A 180 -17.80 7.54 3.72
N GLU A 181 -18.43 7.02 2.67
CA GLU A 181 -19.79 6.50 2.71
C GLU A 181 -19.92 5.17 3.44
N GLN A 182 -18.90 4.31 3.32
CA GLN A 182 -18.95 2.94 3.84
C GLN A 182 -18.34 2.81 5.24
N VAL A 183 -17.44 3.71 5.63
CA VAL A 183 -16.94 3.81 7.00
C VAL A 183 -17.99 4.57 7.84
N SER A 184 -19.04 3.86 8.21
CA SER A 184 -20.00 4.41 9.16
C SER A 184 -19.78 3.78 10.52
N HIS A 185 -19.42 4.59 11.51
CA HIS A 185 -19.37 4.17 12.91
C HIS A 185 -20.81 3.89 13.42
N LYS A 186 -21.35 2.74 13.02
CA LYS A 186 -22.60 2.25 13.59
C LYS A 186 -22.24 1.44 14.82
N ASP A 187 -22.88 1.78 15.93
CA ASP A 187 -22.85 0.90 17.12
C ASP A 187 -23.43 -0.46 16.72
N VAL A 188 -22.56 -1.44 16.54
CA VAL A 188 -22.95 -2.80 16.19
C VAL A 188 -23.18 -3.55 17.49
N GLY A 189 -24.37 -3.38 18.05
CA GLY A 189 -24.82 -4.23 19.15
C GLY A 189 -24.80 -5.72 18.76
N GLN A 190 -24.65 -6.60 19.74
CA GLN A 190 -24.70 -8.07 19.52
C GLN A 190 -23.65 -8.63 18.54
N VAL A 191 -22.41 -8.13 18.59
CA VAL A 191 -21.30 -8.54 17.71
C VAL A 191 -21.18 -10.07 17.61
N GLY A 192 -21.33 -10.81 18.71
CA GLY A 192 -21.28 -12.28 18.72
C GLY A 192 -22.37 -12.94 17.87
N VAL A 193 -23.60 -12.40 17.90
CA VAL A 193 -24.71 -12.92 17.09
C VAL A 193 -24.46 -12.67 15.60
N HIS A 194 -23.99 -11.49 15.26
CA HIS A 194 -23.65 -11.16 13.87
C HIS A 194 -22.50 -12.01 13.36
N PHE A 195 -21.46 -12.22 14.17
CA PHE A 195 -20.34 -13.08 13.84
C PHE A 195 -20.77 -14.54 13.63
N MET A 196 -21.61 -15.10 14.52
CA MET A 196 -22.13 -16.45 14.34
C MET A 196 -22.99 -16.61 13.09
N ARG A 197 -23.83 -15.61 12.77
CA ARG A 197 -24.59 -15.60 11.50
C ARG A 197 -23.68 -15.55 10.29
N PHE A 198 -22.61 -14.77 10.34
CA PHE A 198 -21.59 -14.72 9.31
C PHE A 198 -20.92 -16.08 9.13
N CYS A 199 -20.45 -16.71 10.20
CA CYS A 199 -19.87 -18.05 10.15
C CYS A 199 -20.82 -19.10 9.56
N GLY A 200 -22.08 -19.06 9.96
CA GLY A 200 -23.09 -19.99 9.42
C GLY A 200 -23.38 -19.75 7.93
N LYS A 201 -23.47 -18.49 7.51
CA LYS A 201 -23.71 -18.13 6.11
C LYS A 201 -22.61 -18.63 5.17
N TYR A 202 -21.36 -18.59 5.61
CA TYR A 202 -20.20 -18.96 4.81
C TYR A 202 -19.58 -20.31 5.19
N GLU A 203 -20.28 -21.11 6.01
CA GLU A 203 -19.84 -22.45 6.44
C GLU A 203 -18.47 -22.47 7.11
N LEU A 204 -18.14 -21.41 7.87
CA LEU A 204 -16.83 -21.22 8.51
C LEU A 204 -16.79 -21.93 9.87
N THR A 205 -16.87 -23.27 9.88
CA THR A 205 -16.96 -24.11 11.07
C THR A 205 -15.82 -23.88 12.06
N LYS A 206 -14.57 -23.81 11.59
CA LYS A 206 -13.40 -23.57 12.45
C LYS A 206 -13.43 -22.22 13.16
N LEU A 207 -13.99 -21.19 12.53
CA LEU A 207 -14.16 -19.88 13.17
C LEU A 207 -15.31 -19.89 14.16
N SER A 208 -16.39 -20.63 13.87
CA SER A 208 -17.53 -20.75 14.80
C SER A 208 -17.18 -21.49 16.08
N GLU A 209 -16.22 -22.41 16.07
CA GLU A 209 -15.71 -23.11 17.27
C GLU A 209 -15.06 -22.14 18.28
N ASN A 210 -14.52 -21.03 17.82
CA ASN A 210 -13.87 -20.00 18.64
C ASN A 210 -14.68 -18.70 18.68
N ALA A 211 -15.95 -18.75 18.36
CA ALA A 211 -16.78 -17.55 18.16
C ALA A 211 -16.89 -16.65 19.39
N GLU A 212 -16.90 -17.21 20.59
CA GLU A 212 -16.96 -16.42 21.82
C GLU A 212 -15.70 -15.56 22.01
N GLN A 213 -14.53 -16.15 21.83
CA GLN A 213 -13.25 -15.45 21.96
C GLN A 213 -13.10 -14.37 20.89
N ILE A 214 -13.41 -14.70 19.63
CA ILE A 214 -13.31 -13.76 18.50
C ILE A 214 -14.32 -12.62 18.69
N SER A 215 -15.56 -12.91 19.12
CA SER A 215 -16.58 -11.91 19.39
C SER A 215 -16.17 -10.95 20.51
N ARG A 216 -15.47 -11.44 21.51
CA ARG A 216 -14.94 -10.62 22.61
C ARG A 216 -13.88 -9.66 22.08
N TRP A 217 -12.91 -10.13 21.30
CA TRP A 217 -11.89 -9.28 20.68
C TRP A 217 -12.50 -8.20 19.79
N LEU A 218 -13.44 -8.58 18.92
CA LEU A 218 -14.11 -7.63 18.04
C LEU A 218 -14.85 -6.55 18.84
N ASN A 219 -15.50 -6.91 19.93
CA ASN A 219 -16.23 -5.98 20.76
C ASN A 219 -15.31 -5.05 21.59
N GLU A 220 -14.18 -5.56 22.08
CA GLU A 220 -13.20 -4.77 22.84
C GLU A 220 -12.52 -3.72 21.94
N THR A 221 -12.07 -4.12 20.75
CA THR A 221 -11.45 -3.20 19.78
C THR A 221 -12.41 -2.08 19.36
N TYR A 222 -13.68 -2.40 19.19
CA TYR A 222 -14.70 -1.41 18.82
C TYR A 222 -14.93 -0.38 19.95
N LYS A 223 -14.96 -0.80 21.19
CA LYS A 223 -15.12 0.11 22.35
C LYS A 223 -13.95 1.07 22.52
N GLY A 224 -12.72 0.60 22.33
CA GLY A 224 -11.52 1.45 22.42
C GLY A 224 -11.54 2.61 21.44
N VAL A 225 -11.96 2.39 20.20
CA VAL A 225 -12.06 3.44 19.17
C VAL A 225 -13.15 4.47 19.52
N LEU A 226 -14.26 4.06 20.14
CA LEU A 226 -15.33 4.98 20.52
C LEU A 226 -14.95 5.87 21.72
N ASP A 227 -14.16 5.36 22.64
CA ASP A 227 -13.70 6.11 23.81
C ASP A 227 -12.73 7.23 23.40
N ASP A 228 -11.82 6.99 22.47
CA ASP A 228 -10.90 7.99 21.92
C ASP A 228 -11.63 9.11 21.15
N ILE A 229 -12.68 8.79 20.38
CA ILE A 229 -13.48 9.77 19.65
C ILE A 229 -14.32 10.63 20.60
N SER A 230 -14.84 10.06 21.68
CA SER A 230 -15.61 10.79 22.68
C SER A 230 -14.76 11.79 23.47
N GLU A 231 -13.48 11.47 23.74
CA GLU A 231 -12.54 12.37 24.41
C GLU A 231 -12.09 13.52 23.52
N THR A 232 -11.86 13.29 22.22
CA THR A 232 -11.50 14.34 21.26
C THR A 232 -12.66 15.31 21.01
N SER A 233 -13.87 14.82 20.84
CA SER A 233 -15.07 15.67 20.68
C SER A 233 -15.37 16.50 21.93
N SER A 234 -15.07 15.97 23.13
CA SER A 234 -15.26 16.70 24.39
C SER A 234 -14.21 17.79 24.59
N ARG A 235 -13.01 17.64 24.05
CA ARG A 235 -11.94 18.66 24.11
C ARG A 235 -12.18 19.82 23.14
N GLU A 236 -12.70 19.57 21.94
CA GLU A 236 -13.04 20.63 20.99
C GLU A 236 -14.22 21.48 21.48
N SER A 237 -15.23 20.88 22.12
CA SER A 237 -16.36 21.63 22.65
C SER A 237 -16.04 22.53 23.88
N VAL A 238 -14.92 22.25 24.57
CA VAL A 238 -14.48 23.08 25.72
C VAL A 238 -13.63 24.26 25.27
N LEU A 239 -12.96 24.17 24.12
CA LEU A 239 -12.17 25.29 23.57
C LEU A 239 -13.05 26.38 22.95
N ASP A 240 -14.18 26.02 22.35
CA ASP A 240 -15.12 27.00 21.76
C ASP A 240 -15.92 27.81 22.80
N THR A 241 -15.92 27.43 24.06
CA THR A 241 -16.64 28.14 25.15
C THR A 241 -15.78 29.12 25.94
N GLN A 242 -14.49 29.30 25.62
CA GLN A 242 -13.62 30.26 26.30
C GLN A 242 -13.26 31.53 25.49
N GLU A 243 -13.75 31.66 24.27
CA GLU A 243 -13.56 32.86 23.44
C GLU A 243 -14.90 33.58 23.13
N GLY A 244 -15.79 33.66 24.11
CA GLY A 244 -17.02 34.41 24.05
C GLY A 244 -17.06 35.48 25.12
#